data_c625bf0e35285696a2fd42358fb904c3
#
_entry.id   c625bf0e35285696a2fd42358fb904c3
#
_cell.length_a   1.000
_cell.length_b   1.000
_cell.length_c   1.000
_cell.angle_alpha   90.00
_cell.angle_beta   90.00
_cell.angle_gamma   90.00
#
_symmetry.space_group_name_H-M   'P 1'
#
loop_
_entity.id
_entity.type
_entity.pdbx_description
1 polymer ?
#
loop_
_entity_poly.entity_id
_entity_poly.type
_entity_poly.pdbx_seq_one_letter_code
_entity_poly.pdbx_strand_id
1 'polypeptide(L)'
;IVGIGITPNTELAEGANLKINNGIFINDKCQTSVSNIYAAGDCTSFEYKDTLVRLESVGNAIDQATIVAQNIMKQNTNYIPKPWFWSDQYDLKLQIAGLNTGYDDVVVRKGENKQVSHWYFKGQSLLAVDALNDPRCYMIGKRLIEENKSPPKNQLRDENFNLKVLLK
;
A
#
# COMPACT_ATOMS: atom_id res chain seq x y z
N ILE A 1 25.44 -2.72 8.81
CA ILE A 1 24.07 -3.30 8.65
C ILE A 1 23.60 -2.95 7.26
N VAL A 2 23.06 -3.94 6.53
CA VAL A 2 22.52 -3.77 5.17
C VAL A 2 21.06 -4.20 5.19
N GLY A 3 20.15 -3.31 4.79
CA GLY A 3 18.72 -3.58 4.67
C GLY A 3 18.27 -3.20 3.26
N ILE A 4 18.29 -4.18 2.33
CA ILE A 4 18.01 -3.97 0.90
C ILE A 4 16.80 -4.77 0.41
N GLY A 5 15.91 -5.13 1.31
CA GLY A 5 14.72 -5.93 1.02
C GLY A 5 14.87 -7.40 1.42
N ILE A 6 13.86 -8.19 1.05
CA ILE A 6 13.80 -9.62 1.37
C ILE A 6 13.60 -10.46 0.10
N THR A 7 13.95 -11.73 0.20
CA THR A 7 13.55 -12.77 -0.75
C THR A 7 12.47 -13.61 -0.09
N PRO A 8 11.29 -13.78 -0.69
CA PRO A 8 10.23 -14.61 -0.12
C PRO A 8 10.62 -16.08 -0.13
N ASN A 9 10.32 -16.79 0.96
CA ASN A 9 10.49 -18.24 1.00
C ASN A 9 9.35 -18.91 0.25
N THR A 10 9.65 -19.55 -0.88
CA THR A 10 8.65 -20.13 -1.80
C THR A 10 8.80 -21.63 -1.99
N GLU A 11 9.76 -22.27 -1.30
CA GLU A 11 10.17 -23.67 -1.54
C GLU A 11 9.00 -24.65 -1.35
N LEU A 12 8.15 -24.44 -0.33
CA LEU A 12 6.96 -25.29 -0.12
C LEU A 12 5.94 -25.15 -1.24
N ALA A 13 5.78 -23.93 -1.75
CA ALA A 13 4.86 -23.63 -2.83
C ALA A 13 5.38 -24.19 -4.16
N GLU A 14 6.68 -24.10 -4.42
CA GLU A 14 7.34 -24.71 -5.57
C GLU A 14 7.21 -26.23 -5.53
N GLY A 15 7.44 -26.85 -4.37
CA GLY A 15 7.25 -28.30 -4.17
C GLY A 15 5.81 -28.75 -4.41
N ALA A 16 4.84 -27.87 -4.24
CA ALA A 16 3.43 -28.10 -4.55
C ALA A 16 3.04 -27.68 -5.99
N ASN A 17 4.00 -27.32 -6.83
CA ASN A 17 3.81 -26.84 -8.20
C ASN A 17 2.86 -25.60 -8.30
N LEU A 18 2.91 -24.71 -7.33
CA LEU A 18 2.15 -23.46 -7.38
C LEU A 18 2.84 -22.45 -8.29
N LYS A 19 2.05 -21.53 -8.85
CA LYS A 19 2.60 -20.42 -9.64
C LYS A 19 3.38 -19.46 -8.73
N ILE A 20 4.66 -19.26 -9.05
CA ILE A 20 5.55 -18.33 -8.37
C ILE A 20 5.88 -17.18 -9.32
N ASN A 21 5.75 -15.94 -8.83
CA ASN A 21 6.19 -14.75 -9.55
C ASN A 21 6.53 -13.66 -8.53
N ASN A 22 7.81 -13.57 -8.14
CA ASN A 22 8.27 -12.71 -7.04
C ASN A 22 7.49 -12.93 -5.73
N GLY A 23 7.19 -14.18 -5.41
CA GLY A 23 6.34 -14.64 -4.32
C GLY A 23 5.29 -15.63 -4.83
N ILE A 24 4.48 -16.17 -3.92
CA ILE A 24 3.38 -17.08 -4.25
C ILE A 24 2.27 -16.26 -4.92
N PHE A 25 2.02 -16.51 -6.21
CA PHE A 25 0.99 -15.77 -6.93
C PHE A 25 -0.42 -16.12 -6.44
N ILE A 26 -1.20 -15.10 -6.08
CA ILE A 26 -2.58 -15.26 -5.63
C ILE A 26 -3.53 -14.40 -6.47
N ASN A 27 -4.79 -14.82 -6.53
CA ASN A 27 -5.88 -14.04 -7.12
C ASN A 27 -6.53 -13.10 -6.06
N ASP A 28 -7.60 -12.41 -6.45
CA ASP A 28 -8.37 -11.52 -5.60
C ASP A 28 -9.09 -12.20 -4.42
N LYS A 29 -9.10 -13.53 -4.37
CA LYS A 29 -9.61 -14.33 -3.24
C LYS A 29 -8.51 -14.88 -2.35
N CYS A 30 -7.28 -14.45 -2.57
CA CYS A 30 -6.07 -14.99 -1.96
C CYS A 30 -5.87 -16.50 -2.24
N GLN A 31 -6.47 -17.02 -3.33
CA GLN A 31 -6.23 -18.38 -3.79
C GLN A 31 -4.97 -18.43 -4.69
N THR A 32 -4.23 -19.49 -4.55
CA THR A 32 -3.09 -19.79 -5.43
C THR A 32 -3.55 -20.34 -6.79
N SER A 33 -2.62 -20.79 -7.62
CA SER A 33 -2.94 -21.49 -8.87
C SER A 33 -3.69 -22.83 -8.66
N VAL A 34 -3.75 -23.32 -7.43
CA VAL A 34 -4.53 -24.50 -7.04
C VAL A 34 -5.66 -24.07 -6.12
N SER A 35 -6.90 -24.28 -6.51
CA SER A 35 -8.12 -23.67 -5.95
C SER A 35 -8.40 -23.99 -4.47
N ASN A 36 -7.83 -25.05 -3.91
CA ASN A 36 -7.97 -25.42 -2.51
C ASN A 36 -6.76 -25.02 -1.65
N ILE A 37 -5.82 -24.26 -2.22
CA ILE A 37 -4.65 -23.74 -1.53
C ILE A 37 -4.71 -22.21 -1.53
N TYR A 38 -4.51 -21.62 -0.38
CA TYR A 38 -4.48 -20.18 -0.16
C TYR A 38 -3.11 -19.75 0.33
N ALA A 39 -2.76 -18.50 0.08
CA ALA A 39 -1.58 -17.87 0.65
C ALA A 39 -1.88 -16.44 1.08
N ALA A 40 -1.16 -15.95 2.11
CA ALA A 40 -1.34 -14.62 2.66
C ALA A 40 -0.03 -14.06 3.21
N GLY A 41 0.11 -12.75 3.22
CA GLY A 41 1.21 -12.01 3.83
C GLY A 41 2.37 -11.75 2.87
N ASP A 42 3.53 -11.47 3.45
CA ASP A 42 4.71 -10.94 2.75
C ASP A 42 5.28 -11.87 1.67
N CYS A 43 4.96 -13.17 1.75
CA CYS A 43 5.38 -14.15 0.74
C CYS A 43 4.50 -14.17 -0.52
N THR A 44 3.39 -13.41 -0.55
CA THR A 44 2.45 -13.43 -1.67
C THR A 44 2.70 -12.31 -2.67
N SER A 45 2.42 -12.58 -3.94
CA SER A 45 2.36 -11.58 -5.00
C SER A 45 0.99 -11.60 -5.69
N PHE A 46 0.53 -10.44 -6.12
CA PHE A 46 -0.78 -10.26 -6.73
C PHE A 46 -0.82 -9.05 -7.66
N GLU A 47 -1.84 -8.96 -8.49
CA GLU A 47 -2.04 -7.81 -9.37
C GLU A 47 -2.70 -6.63 -8.62
N TYR A 48 -2.11 -5.46 -8.74
CA TYR A 48 -2.64 -4.19 -8.23
C TYR A 48 -2.45 -3.11 -9.28
N LYS A 49 -3.53 -2.54 -9.78
CA LYS A 49 -3.51 -1.49 -10.83
C LYS A 49 -2.60 -1.87 -12.00
N ASP A 50 -2.84 -3.02 -12.59
CA ASP A 50 -2.11 -3.59 -13.74
C ASP A 50 -0.60 -3.82 -13.49
N THR A 51 -0.18 -3.86 -12.25
CA THR A 51 1.21 -4.12 -11.85
C THR A 51 1.26 -5.26 -10.86
N LEU A 52 2.21 -6.18 -11.05
CA LEU A 52 2.49 -7.21 -10.05
C LEU A 52 3.18 -6.57 -8.84
N VAL A 53 2.61 -6.79 -7.67
CA VAL A 53 3.17 -6.26 -6.41
C VAL A 53 3.30 -7.35 -5.36
N ARG A 54 4.20 -7.14 -4.43
CA ARG A 54 4.34 -7.88 -3.17
C ARG A 54 4.38 -6.84 -2.06
N LEU A 55 3.42 -6.85 -1.14
CA LEU A 55 3.29 -5.88 -0.06
C LEU A 55 3.79 -6.47 1.24
N GLU A 56 4.98 -6.06 1.63
CA GLU A 56 5.62 -6.44 2.88
C GLU A 56 5.12 -5.52 4.01
N SER A 57 3.90 -5.75 4.48
CA SER A 57 3.32 -4.94 5.55
C SER A 57 2.35 -5.72 6.43
N VAL A 58 2.36 -5.37 7.72
CA VAL A 58 1.47 -5.99 8.72
C VAL A 58 0.00 -5.85 8.33
N GLY A 59 -0.40 -4.67 7.83
CA GLY A 59 -1.78 -4.43 7.38
C GLY A 59 -2.19 -5.38 6.27
N ASN A 60 -1.34 -5.51 5.23
CA ASN A 60 -1.58 -6.44 4.13
C ASN A 60 -1.70 -7.89 4.60
N ALA A 61 -0.81 -8.33 5.49
CA ALA A 61 -0.81 -9.70 5.99
C ALA A 61 -2.10 -10.03 6.75
N ILE A 62 -2.58 -9.10 7.59
CA ILE A 62 -3.84 -9.25 8.35
C ILE A 62 -5.04 -9.27 7.40
N ASP A 63 -5.10 -8.33 6.45
CA ASP A 63 -6.23 -8.22 5.51
C ASP A 63 -6.33 -9.47 4.64
N GLN A 64 -5.22 -9.94 4.07
CA GLN A 64 -5.20 -11.16 3.27
C GLN A 64 -5.59 -12.39 4.11
N ALA A 65 -5.06 -12.53 5.33
CA ALA A 65 -5.41 -13.65 6.21
C ALA A 65 -6.91 -13.66 6.54
N THR A 66 -7.51 -12.48 6.74
CA THR A 66 -8.96 -12.33 6.96
C THR A 66 -9.74 -12.81 5.73
N ILE A 67 -9.33 -12.39 4.53
CA ILE A 67 -9.97 -12.83 3.27
C ILE A 67 -9.82 -14.35 3.08
N VAL A 68 -8.66 -14.92 3.37
CA VAL A 68 -8.45 -16.37 3.33
C VAL A 68 -9.44 -17.09 4.25
N ALA A 69 -9.54 -16.66 5.52
CA ALA A 69 -10.47 -17.26 6.47
C ALA A 69 -11.93 -17.21 5.98
N GLN A 70 -12.36 -16.06 5.47
CA GLN A 70 -13.69 -15.88 4.91
C GLN A 70 -13.95 -16.79 3.72
N ASN A 71 -12.97 -16.96 2.82
CA ASN A 71 -13.12 -17.79 1.62
C ASN A 71 -13.07 -19.28 1.93
N ILE A 72 -12.30 -19.72 2.92
CA ILE A 72 -12.38 -21.09 3.44
C ILE A 72 -13.78 -21.38 3.98
N MET A 73 -14.42 -20.39 4.60
CA MET A 73 -15.82 -20.48 5.06
C MET A 73 -16.86 -20.25 3.95
N LYS A 74 -16.44 -20.21 2.67
CA LYS A 74 -17.29 -20.07 1.47
C LYS A 74 -18.04 -18.73 1.38
N GLN A 75 -17.54 -17.66 1.97
CA GLN A 75 -18.15 -16.33 1.91
C GLN A 75 -17.91 -15.61 0.58
N ASN A 76 -17.02 -16.12 -0.27
CA ASN A 76 -16.70 -15.57 -1.59
C ASN A 76 -16.33 -14.08 -1.60
N THR A 77 -15.44 -13.69 -0.68
CA THR A 77 -15.02 -12.30 -0.47
C THR A 77 -13.77 -11.99 -1.27
N ASN A 78 -13.72 -10.81 -1.90
CA ASN A 78 -12.55 -10.34 -2.63
C ASN A 78 -11.64 -9.49 -1.73
N TYR A 79 -10.34 -9.70 -1.88
CA TYR A 79 -9.31 -8.86 -1.32
C TYR A 79 -9.19 -7.57 -2.14
N ILE A 80 -9.33 -6.42 -1.49
CA ILE A 80 -9.11 -5.10 -2.08
C ILE A 80 -7.89 -4.48 -1.42
N PRO A 81 -6.74 -4.44 -2.13
CA PRO A 81 -5.51 -3.92 -1.56
C PRO A 81 -5.62 -2.44 -1.16
N LYS A 82 -5.22 -2.14 0.06
CA LYS A 82 -5.09 -0.77 0.58
C LYS A 82 -3.67 -0.57 1.08
N PRO A 83 -2.70 -0.35 0.20
CA PRO A 83 -1.30 -0.23 0.60
C PRO A 83 -1.10 0.88 1.61
N TRP A 84 -0.61 0.53 2.79
CA TRP A 84 -0.17 1.48 3.80
C TRP A 84 0.95 0.86 4.64
N PHE A 85 1.79 1.71 5.19
CA PHE A 85 3.02 1.31 5.80
C PHE A 85 3.48 2.35 6.82
N TRP A 86 4.28 1.96 7.80
CA TRP A 86 4.90 2.90 8.74
C TRP A 86 6.30 2.46 9.12
N SER A 87 7.10 3.42 9.55
CA SER A 87 8.41 3.18 10.15
C SER A 87 8.69 4.23 11.21
N ASP A 88 9.13 3.80 12.36
CA ASP A 88 9.51 4.67 13.46
C ASP A 88 11.03 4.64 13.64
N GLN A 89 11.65 5.82 13.66
CA GLN A 89 13.06 6.01 13.91
C GLN A 89 13.23 7.10 14.99
N TYR A 90 13.41 6.68 16.24
CA TYR A 90 13.45 7.58 17.40
C TYR A 90 12.21 8.47 17.48
N ASP A 91 12.38 9.79 17.28
CA ASP A 91 11.30 10.81 17.28
C ASP A 91 10.67 11.03 15.90
N LEU A 92 11.12 10.31 14.88
CA LEU A 92 10.59 10.40 13.52
C LEU A 92 9.60 9.27 13.24
N LYS A 93 8.39 9.64 12.87
CA LYS A 93 7.30 8.72 12.50
C LYS A 93 6.97 8.90 11.02
N LEU A 94 7.36 7.94 10.21
CA LEU A 94 7.01 7.89 8.80
C LEU A 94 5.74 7.07 8.62
N GLN A 95 4.76 7.63 7.93
CA GLN A 95 3.53 6.94 7.52
C GLN A 95 3.35 7.09 6.02
N ILE A 96 3.09 5.98 5.35
CA ILE A 96 2.97 5.89 3.90
C ILE A 96 1.59 5.37 3.54
N ALA A 97 0.93 5.98 2.56
CA ALA A 97 -0.29 5.48 1.95
C ALA A 97 -0.13 5.43 0.43
N GLY A 98 -0.60 4.35 -0.19
CA GLY A 98 -0.45 4.11 -1.62
C GLY A 98 0.92 3.57 -2.01
N LEU A 99 1.17 3.49 -3.32
CA LEU A 99 2.45 3.10 -3.91
C LEU A 99 2.89 4.17 -4.88
N ASN A 100 4.10 4.68 -4.70
CA ASN A 100 4.64 5.78 -5.52
C ASN A 100 5.28 5.32 -6.84
N THR A 101 5.23 4.04 -7.18
CA THR A 101 5.85 3.50 -8.39
C THR A 101 5.32 4.18 -9.65
N GLY A 102 6.23 4.73 -10.45
CA GLY A 102 5.90 5.37 -11.74
C GLY A 102 5.38 6.79 -11.63
N TYR A 103 5.60 7.48 -10.49
CA TYR A 103 5.29 8.91 -10.37
C TYR A 103 6.15 9.76 -11.32
N ASP A 104 5.61 10.90 -11.70
CA ASP A 104 6.27 11.90 -12.58
C ASP A 104 6.36 13.30 -11.92
N ASP A 105 5.64 13.52 -10.81
CA ASP A 105 5.67 14.77 -10.06
C ASP A 105 5.49 14.54 -8.56
N VAL A 106 6.11 15.39 -7.74
CA VAL A 106 6.01 15.36 -6.28
C VAL A 106 5.68 16.76 -5.76
N VAL A 107 4.64 16.85 -4.97
CA VAL A 107 4.33 18.05 -4.19
C VAL A 107 4.78 17.85 -2.76
N VAL A 108 5.67 18.71 -2.29
CA VAL A 108 6.16 18.68 -0.91
C VAL A 108 5.44 19.74 -0.10
N ARG A 109 4.91 19.35 1.06
CA ARG A 109 4.37 20.27 2.06
C ARG A 109 5.21 20.19 3.32
N LYS A 110 5.58 21.33 3.85
CA LYS A 110 6.29 21.46 5.13
C LYS A 110 5.34 21.99 6.19
N GLY A 111 5.47 21.46 7.37
CA GLY A 111 4.78 21.95 8.56
C GLY A 111 5.77 22.32 9.65
N GLU A 112 5.29 22.51 10.86
CA GLU A 112 6.11 22.79 12.04
C GLU A 112 6.77 21.51 12.59
N ASN A 113 7.78 21.66 13.45
CA ASN A 113 8.35 20.55 14.23
C ASN A 113 8.74 19.30 13.44
N LYS A 114 9.52 19.46 12.36
CA LYS A 114 9.99 18.37 11.48
C LYS A 114 8.86 17.68 10.69
N GLN A 115 7.69 18.28 10.60
CA GLN A 115 6.62 17.77 9.76
C GLN A 115 6.93 18.01 8.30
N VAL A 116 6.81 16.96 7.49
CA VAL A 116 6.89 17.05 6.03
C VAL A 116 6.04 15.95 5.40
N SER A 117 5.37 16.28 4.30
CA SER A 117 4.69 15.28 3.50
C SER A 117 5.02 15.41 2.02
N HIS A 118 5.22 14.27 1.36
CA HIS A 118 5.49 14.13 -0.07
C HIS A 118 4.28 13.48 -0.72
N TRP A 119 3.69 14.17 -1.69
CA TRP A 119 2.50 13.74 -2.42
C TRP A 119 2.90 13.40 -3.83
N TYR A 120 2.87 12.12 -4.17
CA TYR A 120 3.35 11.58 -5.44
C TYR A 120 2.22 11.49 -6.46
N PHE A 121 2.45 12.04 -7.64
CA PHE A 121 1.49 12.06 -8.73
C PHE A 121 2.01 11.37 -9.98
N LYS A 122 1.09 10.84 -10.78
CA LYS A 122 1.30 10.51 -12.19
C LYS A 122 0.29 11.32 -13.01
N GLY A 123 0.80 12.28 -13.78
CA GLY A 123 -0.07 13.30 -14.39
C GLY A 123 -0.87 14.06 -13.33
N GLN A 124 -2.18 13.89 -13.31
CA GLN A 124 -3.06 14.50 -12.31
C GLN A 124 -3.51 13.51 -11.21
N SER A 125 -3.14 12.25 -11.32
CA SER A 125 -3.60 11.21 -10.39
C SER A 125 -2.67 11.11 -9.19
N LEU A 126 -3.21 11.19 -7.98
CA LEU A 126 -2.49 10.94 -6.72
C LEU A 126 -2.23 9.44 -6.57
N LEU A 127 -0.97 9.06 -6.45
CA LEU A 127 -0.55 7.67 -6.29
C LEU A 127 -0.27 7.30 -4.83
N ALA A 128 0.45 8.18 -4.13
CA ALA A 128 0.92 7.91 -2.77
C ALA A 128 1.16 9.18 -1.98
N VAL A 129 1.22 9.04 -0.66
CA VAL A 129 1.64 10.08 0.27
C VAL A 129 2.58 9.48 1.31
N ASP A 130 3.77 10.07 1.43
CA ASP A 130 4.70 9.81 2.53
C ASP A 130 4.63 10.98 3.50
N ALA A 131 4.29 10.74 4.75
CA ALA A 131 4.15 11.76 5.77
C ALA A 131 5.08 11.48 6.96
N LEU A 132 6.03 12.37 7.17
CA LEU A 132 6.94 12.34 8.31
C LEU A 132 6.41 13.27 9.40
N ASN A 133 6.15 12.73 10.59
CA ASN A 133 5.58 13.44 11.74
C ASN A 133 4.30 14.23 11.44
N ASP A 134 3.60 13.90 10.33
CA ASP A 134 2.39 14.60 9.87
C ASP A 134 1.21 13.61 9.71
N PRO A 135 0.63 13.14 10.82
CA PRO A 135 -0.49 12.19 10.76
C PRO A 135 -1.73 12.76 10.07
N ARG A 136 -1.86 14.10 10.03
CA ARG A 136 -2.98 14.77 9.35
C ARG A 136 -2.86 14.61 7.82
N CYS A 137 -1.71 14.91 7.25
CA CYS A 137 -1.46 14.72 5.82
C CYS A 137 -1.57 13.24 5.44
N TYR A 138 -1.04 12.33 6.28
CA TYR A 138 -1.22 10.90 6.08
C TYR A 138 -2.70 10.49 6.00
N MET A 139 -3.51 10.84 6.99
CA MET A 139 -4.92 10.44 7.04
C MET A 139 -5.73 11.00 5.86
N ILE A 140 -5.47 12.25 5.48
CA ILE A 140 -6.13 12.87 4.33
C ILE A 140 -5.69 12.19 3.03
N GLY A 141 -4.38 12.00 2.83
CA GLY A 141 -3.84 11.35 1.66
C GLY A 141 -4.34 9.92 1.51
N LYS A 142 -4.31 9.14 2.59
CA LYS A 142 -4.82 7.77 2.63
C LYS A 142 -6.28 7.71 2.17
N ARG A 143 -7.14 8.57 2.71
CA ARG A 143 -8.55 8.61 2.35
C ARG A 143 -8.76 9.01 0.89
N LEU A 144 -8.05 10.01 0.39
CA LEU A 144 -8.14 10.41 -1.01
C LEU A 144 -7.73 9.27 -1.96
N ILE A 145 -6.65 8.55 -1.64
CA ILE A 145 -6.17 7.41 -2.44
C ILE A 145 -7.21 6.27 -2.42
N GLU A 146 -7.77 5.94 -1.26
CA GLU A 146 -8.79 4.89 -1.13
C GLU A 146 -10.10 5.23 -1.87
N GLU A 147 -10.45 6.51 -1.94
CA GLU A 147 -11.60 7.02 -2.69
C GLU A 147 -11.31 7.31 -4.17
N ASN A 148 -10.09 7.03 -4.66
CA ASN A 148 -9.60 7.37 -5.99
C ASN A 148 -9.77 8.86 -6.34
N LYS A 149 -9.63 9.74 -5.35
CA LYS A 149 -9.67 11.20 -5.50
C LYS A 149 -8.27 11.77 -5.59
N SER A 150 -8.10 12.76 -6.43
CA SER A 150 -6.82 13.47 -6.58
C SER A 150 -7.03 14.97 -6.36
N PRO A 151 -6.36 15.55 -5.36
CA PRO A 151 -6.50 16.96 -5.09
C PRO A 151 -5.76 17.80 -6.12
N PRO A 152 -6.21 19.04 -6.40
CA PRO A 152 -5.47 19.97 -7.25
C PRO A 152 -4.08 20.26 -6.66
N LYS A 153 -3.03 20.08 -7.47
CA LYS A 153 -1.64 20.26 -7.02
C LYS A 153 -1.33 21.67 -6.51
N ASN A 154 -1.98 22.69 -7.09
CA ASN A 154 -1.82 24.08 -6.65
C ASN A 154 -2.34 24.26 -5.20
N GLN A 155 -3.42 23.62 -4.83
CA GLN A 155 -3.93 23.64 -3.45
C GLN A 155 -2.98 22.92 -2.48
N LEU A 156 -2.35 21.83 -2.92
CA LEU A 156 -1.35 21.16 -2.09
C LEU A 156 -0.07 22.00 -1.92
N ARG A 157 0.33 22.77 -2.94
CA ARG A 157 1.51 23.66 -2.86
C ARG A 157 1.29 24.87 -1.96
N ASP A 158 0.05 25.27 -1.73
CA ASP A 158 -0.28 26.32 -0.78
C ASP A 158 -0.27 25.74 0.65
N GLU A 159 0.78 26.02 1.41
CA GLU A 159 0.95 25.54 2.79
C GLU A 159 -0.16 26.04 3.73
N ASN A 160 -0.83 27.15 3.42
CA ASN A 160 -1.95 27.69 4.19
C ASN A 160 -3.29 27.04 3.84
N PHE A 161 -3.36 26.28 2.74
CA PHE A 161 -4.58 25.63 2.33
C PHE A 161 -5.03 24.56 3.34
N ASN A 162 -6.29 24.65 3.77
CA ASN A 162 -6.87 23.70 4.72
C ASN A 162 -7.22 22.38 4.02
N LEU A 163 -6.36 21.38 4.14
CA LEU A 163 -6.55 20.07 3.52
C LEU A 163 -7.85 19.36 3.89
N LYS A 164 -8.49 19.67 5.02
CA LYS A 164 -9.78 19.05 5.40
C LYS A 164 -10.89 19.34 4.40
N VAL A 165 -10.77 20.42 3.63
CA VAL A 165 -11.74 20.74 2.56
C VAL A 165 -11.78 19.67 1.47
N LEU A 166 -10.67 18.96 1.24
CA LEU A 166 -10.54 17.90 0.23
C LEU A 166 -11.34 16.63 0.57
N LEU A 167 -11.82 16.50 1.80
CA LEU A 167 -12.59 15.35 2.27
C LEU A 167 -14.11 15.52 2.19
N LYS A 168 -14.56 16.66 1.72
CA LYS A 168 -15.96 16.94 1.43
C LYS A 168 -16.31 16.52 0.02
#